data_b7aa694fb2ec54529f6a789879b08192
#
_entry.id   b7aa694fb2ec54529f6a789879b08192
#
_cell.length_a   1.000
_cell.length_b   1.000
_cell.length_c   1.000
_cell.angle_alpha   90.00
_cell.angle_beta   90.00
_cell.angle_gamma   90.00
#
_symmetry.space_group_name_H-M   'P 1'
#
loop_
_entity.id
_entity.type
_entity.pdbx_description
1 polymer ?
#
loop_
_entity_poly.entity_id
_entity_poly.type
_entity_poly.pdbx_seq_one_letter_code
_entity_poly.pdbx_strand_id
1 'polypeptide(L)'
;MSVMVTKNETEATAGAHHDRMTAFKSKLLSSHPEKAVFGAIDVGTECYWWDYGLLSLYQKNNMLALDDTEEAASLRAYLRIPEDRAQSSELGNDVQVTNGSVVLASVVKEGEIDHTIASRVVTGKCDAHGASRTLVPVRPRSRGERRSLRTFPGVSLRPPPAFNPRPRRLSTPLLTPLNSTPTFARMERPSGCLLINVTARSIKARNCVIYNVVDDSEDGLVLPDGAVLTNVFVPGREKLVQSSSTTTDGGKVFKVRLTPNPFSFEGVYKMNQSTDVKEAYKLGAEAHADLAKELKF
;
A
#
# COMPACT_ATOMS: atom_id res chain seq x y z
N MET A 1 -3.16 26.70 -25.90
CA MET A 1 -3.26 25.78 -24.73
C MET A 1 -4.22 24.68 -25.11
N SER A 2 -3.80 23.43 -25.10
CA SER A 2 -4.68 22.30 -25.47
C SER A 2 -5.62 22.00 -24.30
N VAL A 3 -6.94 21.93 -24.56
CA VAL A 3 -7.94 21.53 -23.57
C VAL A 3 -8.00 20.00 -23.58
N MET A 4 -7.78 19.37 -22.42
CA MET A 4 -7.95 17.93 -22.27
C MET A 4 -9.44 17.59 -22.19
N VAL A 5 -9.91 16.77 -23.11
CA VAL A 5 -11.28 16.25 -23.15
C VAL A 5 -11.30 14.89 -22.46
N THR A 6 -12.17 14.72 -21.46
CA THR A 6 -12.35 13.44 -20.80
C THR A 6 -13.22 12.50 -21.63
N LYS A 7 -13.24 11.21 -21.29
CA LYS A 7 -13.89 10.17 -22.10
C LYS A 7 -15.37 10.39 -22.41
N ASN A 8 -16.07 11.21 -21.60
CA ASN A 8 -17.50 11.46 -21.70
C ASN A 8 -17.84 12.94 -21.99
N GLU A 9 -16.86 13.76 -22.31
CA GLU A 9 -17.05 15.18 -22.62
C GLU A 9 -16.88 15.42 -24.13
N THR A 10 -17.61 16.39 -24.66
CA THR A 10 -17.34 16.95 -25.97
C THR A 10 -16.32 18.07 -25.86
N GLU A 11 -15.60 18.38 -26.94
CA GLU A 11 -14.65 19.49 -26.99
C GLU A 11 -15.30 20.83 -26.60
N ALA A 12 -16.56 21.04 -27.02
CA ALA A 12 -17.31 22.24 -26.67
C ALA A 12 -17.61 22.35 -25.16
N THR A 13 -17.99 21.24 -24.50
CA THR A 13 -18.25 21.25 -23.04
C THR A 13 -16.98 21.41 -22.23
N ALA A 14 -15.87 20.80 -22.66
CA ALA A 14 -14.56 20.98 -22.04
C ALA A 14 -14.04 22.41 -22.22
N GLY A 15 -14.24 23.03 -23.39
CA GLY A 15 -13.95 24.44 -23.64
C GLY A 15 -14.73 25.37 -22.72
N ALA A 16 -16.06 25.23 -22.65
CA ALA A 16 -16.90 26.00 -21.77
C ALA A 16 -16.54 25.84 -20.27
N HIS A 17 -16.14 24.63 -19.87
CA HIS A 17 -15.63 24.37 -18.51
C HIS A 17 -14.31 25.13 -18.24
N HIS A 18 -13.37 25.05 -19.18
CA HIS A 18 -12.09 25.75 -19.09
C HIS A 18 -12.29 27.27 -18.95
N ASP A 19 -13.20 27.87 -19.75
CA ASP A 19 -13.48 29.29 -19.71
C ASP A 19 -14.09 29.73 -18.37
N ARG A 20 -15.04 28.93 -17.82
CA ARG A 20 -15.60 29.17 -16.49
C ARG A 20 -14.51 29.10 -15.40
N MET A 21 -13.62 28.10 -15.47
CA MET A 21 -12.55 27.95 -14.49
C MET A 21 -11.49 29.05 -14.61
N THR A 22 -11.23 29.53 -15.83
CA THR A 22 -10.33 30.67 -16.06
C THR A 22 -10.92 31.97 -15.50
N ALA A 23 -12.20 32.21 -15.73
CA ALA A 23 -12.90 33.38 -15.15
C ALA A 23 -12.93 33.31 -13.61
N PHE A 24 -13.21 32.12 -13.06
CA PHE A 24 -13.18 31.90 -11.61
C PHE A 24 -11.78 32.16 -11.02
N LYS A 25 -10.72 31.63 -11.66
CA LYS A 25 -9.33 31.89 -11.27
C LYS A 25 -9.03 33.39 -11.25
N SER A 26 -9.40 34.13 -12.30
CA SER A 26 -9.16 35.57 -12.41
C SER A 26 -9.87 36.34 -11.31
N LYS A 27 -11.11 35.95 -10.96
CA LYS A 27 -11.86 36.54 -9.85
C LYS A 27 -11.24 36.21 -8.50
N LEU A 28 -10.86 34.97 -8.28
CA LEU A 28 -10.26 34.48 -7.02
C LEU A 28 -8.92 35.18 -6.72
N LEU A 29 -8.11 35.37 -7.76
CA LEU A 29 -6.76 35.94 -7.65
C LEU A 29 -6.72 37.44 -8.06
N SER A 30 -7.84 38.14 -8.04
CA SER A 30 -7.91 39.56 -8.48
C SER A 30 -6.96 40.50 -7.73
N SER A 31 -6.73 40.24 -6.44
CA SER A 31 -5.76 40.97 -5.59
C SER A 31 -4.33 40.46 -5.69
N HIS A 32 -4.12 39.29 -6.29
CA HIS A 32 -2.83 38.62 -6.40
C HIS A 32 -2.67 37.93 -7.76
N PRO A 33 -2.67 38.66 -8.87
CA PRO A 33 -2.65 38.06 -10.21
C PRO A 33 -1.40 37.25 -10.53
N GLU A 34 -0.31 37.47 -9.78
CA GLU A 34 0.95 36.73 -9.88
C GLU A 34 0.87 35.36 -9.26
N LYS A 35 -0.13 35.07 -8.44
CA LYS A 35 -0.27 33.77 -7.77
C LYS A 35 -0.96 32.74 -8.65
N ALA A 36 -0.66 31.48 -8.40
CA ALA A 36 -1.38 30.33 -8.96
C ALA A 36 -2.42 29.80 -7.96
N VAL A 37 -3.48 29.15 -8.46
CA VAL A 37 -4.47 28.45 -7.61
C VAL A 37 -3.85 27.21 -6.97
N PHE A 38 -2.93 26.57 -7.68
CA PHE A 38 -2.19 25.41 -7.21
C PHE A 38 -0.70 25.76 -7.18
N GLY A 39 -0.04 25.25 -6.15
CA GLY A 39 1.41 25.31 -6.00
C GLY A 39 1.99 23.95 -5.72
N ALA A 40 3.27 23.80 -5.97
CA ALA A 40 4.05 22.67 -5.51
C ALA A 40 4.97 23.12 -4.39
N ILE A 41 5.06 22.32 -3.34
CA ILE A 41 6.02 22.51 -2.26
C ILE A 41 7.04 21.40 -2.41
N ASP A 42 8.31 21.77 -2.56
CA ASP A 42 9.40 20.82 -2.51
C ASP A 42 9.60 20.38 -1.05
N VAL A 43 9.35 19.10 -0.78
CA VAL A 43 9.53 18.50 0.54
C VAL A 43 10.95 17.98 0.77
N GLY A 44 11.85 18.16 -0.20
CA GLY A 44 13.23 17.71 -0.15
C GLY A 44 13.40 16.22 -0.46
N THR A 45 14.63 15.73 -0.24
CA THR A 45 15.02 14.33 -0.54
C THR A 45 14.93 13.39 0.66
N GLU A 46 14.67 13.94 1.84
CA GLU A 46 14.69 13.20 3.13
C GLU A 46 13.31 12.66 3.53
N CYS A 47 12.38 12.56 2.58
CA CYS A 47 11.04 12.03 2.82
C CYS A 47 10.80 10.73 2.05
N TYR A 48 9.95 9.87 2.62
CA TYR A 48 9.49 8.66 1.95
C TYR A 48 8.09 8.88 1.38
N TRP A 49 7.83 8.29 0.22
CA TRP A 49 6.52 8.31 -0.42
C TRP A 49 5.97 6.89 -0.58
N TRP A 50 4.96 6.57 0.20
CA TRP A 50 4.31 5.26 0.15
C TRP A 50 2.95 5.38 -0.54
N ASP A 51 2.89 4.96 -1.80
CA ASP A 51 1.65 4.96 -2.58
C ASP A 51 0.88 3.64 -2.35
N TYR A 52 -0.37 3.75 -1.95
CA TYR A 52 -1.28 2.62 -1.70
C TYR A 52 -2.40 2.52 -2.74
N GLY A 53 -2.33 3.24 -3.86
CA GLY A 53 -3.40 3.35 -4.85
C GLY A 53 -3.62 2.09 -5.70
N LEU A 54 -2.65 1.17 -5.76
CA LEU A 54 -2.77 -0.12 -6.47
C LEU A 54 -2.55 -1.28 -5.50
N LEU A 55 -3.23 -2.42 -5.73
CA LEU A 55 -3.05 -3.62 -4.88
C LEU A 55 -1.59 -4.08 -4.81
N SER A 56 -0.87 -4.03 -5.91
CA SER A 56 0.55 -4.37 -5.95
C SER A 56 1.41 -3.40 -5.12
N LEU A 57 1.10 -2.10 -5.16
CA LEU A 57 1.78 -1.10 -4.33
C LEU A 57 1.36 -1.22 -2.87
N TYR A 58 0.08 -1.48 -2.62
CA TYR A 58 -0.43 -1.75 -1.28
C TYR A 58 0.33 -2.90 -0.63
N GLN A 59 0.43 -4.06 -1.29
CA GLN A 59 1.20 -5.19 -0.80
C GLN A 59 2.67 -4.83 -0.63
N LYS A 60 3.31 -4.27 -1.66
CA LYS A 60 4.74 -3.92 -1.64
C LYS A 60 5.09 -2.99 -0.47
N ASN A 61 4.31 -1.93 -0.29
CA ASN A 61 4.61 -0.93 0.72
C ASN A 61 4.34 -1.45 2.14
N ASN A 62 3.33 -2.31 2.34
CA ASN A 62 3.18 -2.99 3.62
C ASN A 62 4.37 -3.93 3.90
N MET A 63 4.83 -4.68 2.90
CA MET A 63 5.96 -5.61 3.07
C MET A 63 7.28 -4.90 3.42
N LEU A 64 7.46 -3.61 3.10
CA LEU A 64 8.60 -2.82 3.57
C LEU A 64 8.74 -2.84 5.10
N ALA A 65 7.63 -2.96 5.84
CA ALA A 65 7.69 -3.02 7.30
C ALA A 65 8.45 -4.24 7.85
N LEU A 66 8.69 -5.26 7.02
CA LEU A 66 9.42 -6.47 7.40
C LEU A 66 10.94 -6.31 7.24
N ASP A 67 11.40 -5.33 6.46
CA ASP A 67 12.82 -5.12 6.17
C ASP A 67 13.54 -4.47 7.38
N ASP A 68 14.88 -4.59 7.40
CA ASP A 68 15.74 -3.97 8.40
C ASP A 68 16.46 -2.74 7.82
N THR A 69 15.66 -1.81 7.26
CA THR A 69 16.14 -0.53 6.71
C THR A 69 15.63 0.65 7.53
N GLU A 70 16.23 1.81 7.37
CA GLU A 70 15.76 3.05 8.02
C GLU A 70 14.36 3.43 7.55
N GLU A 71 14.06 3.24 6.25
CA GLU A 71 12.73 3.45 5.69
C GLU A 71 11.70 2.51 6.36
N ALA A 72 12.04 1.22 6.51
CA ALA A 72 11.18 0.26 7.18
C ALA A 72 10.94 0.60 8.66
N ALA A 73 11.97 1.09 9.36
CA ALA A 73 11.83 1.55 10.73
C ALA A 73 10.88 2.75 10.83
N SER A 74 11.00 3.71 9.90
CA SER A 74 10.11 4.86 9.81
C SER A 74 8.66 4.43 9.52
N LEU A 75 8.47 3.46 8.62
CA LEU A 75 7.16 2.91 8.32
C LEU A 75 6.55 2.17 9.52
N ARG A 76 7.33 1.34 10.23
CA ARG A 76 6.87 0.69 11.47
C ARG A 76 6.45 1.70 12.52
N ALA A 77 7.23 2.75 12.72
CA ALA A 77 6.90 3.83 13.66
C ALA A 77 5.58 4.53 13.26
N TYR A 78 5.39 4.82 11.98
CA TYR A 78 4.16 5.40 11.45
C TYR A 78 2.94 4.47 11.65
N LEU A 79 3.09 3.18 11.37
CA LEU A 79 2.06 2.17 11.54
C LEU A 79 1.88 1.72 13.00
N ARG A 80 2.72 2.20 13.92
CA ARG A 80 2.76 1.82 15.33
C ARG A 80 2.97 0.32 15.53
N ILE A 81 3.78 -0.30 14.70
CA ILE A 81 4.21 -1.68 14.86
C ILE A 81 5.28 -1.72 15.96
N PRO A 82 5.11 -2.51 17.02
CA PRO A 82 6.09 -2.61 18.10
C PRO A 82 7.38 -3.30 17.64
N GLU A 83 8.45 -3.10 18.38
CA GLU A 83 9.76 -3.68 18.04
C GLU A 83 9.77 -5.21 18.07
N ASP A 84 9.02 -5.82 18.97
CA ASP A 84 8.88 -7.28 19.09
C ASP A 84 8.05 -7.91 17.97
N ARG A 85 7.37 -7.08 17.18
CA ARG A 85 6.55 -7.48 16.02
C ARG A 85 5.45 -8.53 16.31
N ALA A 86 5.15 -8.77 17.60
CA ALA A 86 4.21 -9.84 18.01
C ALA A 86 3.19 -9.39 19.06
N GLN A 87 2.80 -8.13 19.05
CA GLN A 87 1.95 -7.54 20.09
C GLN A 87 0.56 -8.20 20.16
N SER A 88 0.15 -8.50 21.40
CA SER A 88 -1.20 -9.02 21.73
C SER A 88 -1.56 -10.28 20.96
N SER A 89 -0.58 -11.15 20.65
CA SER A 89 -0.79 -12.39 19.91
C SER A 89 -0.56 -13.60 20.81
N GLU A 90 -1.35 -14.65 20.57
CA GLU A 90 -1.22 -15.95 21.22
C GLU A 90 -0.71 -16.96 20.17
N LEU A 91 0.55 -17.34 20.31
CA LEU A 91 1.19 -18.28 19.40
C LEU A 91 1.47 -19.61 20.10
N GLY A 92 1.06 -20.70 19.48
CA GLY A 92 1.36 -22.05 19.97
C GLY A 92 2.86 -22.33 19.94
N ASN A 93 3.30 -23.33 20.71
CA ASN A 93 4.71 -23.69 20.81
C ASN A 93 5.32 -24.18 19.47
N ASP A 94 4.46 -24.65 18.56
CA ASP A 94 4.86 -25.19 17.26
C ASP A 94 4.73 -24.12 16.14
N VAL A 95 4.51 -22.87 16.49
CA VAL A 95 4.48 -21.76 15.52
C VAL A 95 5.88 -21.20 15.32
N GLN A 96 6.33 -21.20 14.07
CA GLN A 96 7.58 -20.56 13.67
C GLN A 96 7.30 -19.20 13.00
N VAL A 97 7.88 -18.13 13.54
CA VAL A 97 7.78 -16.78 12.97
C VAL A 97 9.16 -16.35 12.50
N THR A 98 9.32 -16.17 11.18
CA THR A 98 10.64 -15.98 10.56
C THR A 98 10.66 -14.76 9.65
N ASN A 99 11.86 -14.38 9.19
CA ASN A 99 12.12 -13.33 8.19
C ASN A 99 11.41 -12.00 8.46
N GLY A 100 11.49 -11.53 9.70
CA GLY A 100 10.97 -10.24 10.11
C GLY A 100 9.45 -10.13 10.10
N SER A 101 8.73 -11.23 10.07
CA SER A 101 7.27 -11.26 10.09
C SER A 101 6.69 -10.48 11.25
N VAL A 102 5.52 -9.89 11.02
CA VAL A 102 4.75 -9.11 12.00
C VAL A 102 3.45 -9.84 12.30
N VAL A 103 3.20 -10.14 13.59
CA VAL A 103 1.99 -10.86 14.01
C VAL A 103 1.31 -10.07 15.12
N LEU A 104 0.17 -9.45 14.81
CA LEU A 104 -0.52 -8.53 15.71
C LEU A 104 -1.93 -9.02 16.05
N ALA A 105 -2.28 -9.02 17.34
CA ALA A 105 -3.61 -9.37 17.81
C ALA A 105 -4.15 -10.68 17.18
N SER A 106 -3.29 -11.70 17.05
CA SER A 106 -3.58 -12.93 16.33
C SER A 106 -3.47 -14.15 17.24
N VAL A 107 -4.21 -15.20 16.91
CA VAL A 107 -4.18 -16.49 17.61
C VAL A 107 -3.90 -17.58 16.58
N VAL A 108 -2.71 -18.21 16.68
CA VAL A 108 -2.25 -19.25 15.77
C VAL A 108 -1.71 -20.43 16.59
N LYS A 109 -2.24 -21.64 16.37
CA LYS A 109 -1.84 -22.82 17.18
C LYS A 109 -0.59 -23.51 16.67
N GLU A 110 -0.44 -23.63 15.36
CA GLU A 110 0.71 -24.31 14.73
C GLU A 110 1.01 -23.73 13.34
N GLY A 111 2.22 -24.01 12.81
CA GLY A 111 2.62 -23.73 11.43
C GLY A 111 3.74 -22.71 11.30
N GLU A 112 3.93 -22.18 10.11
CA GLU A 112 5.02 -21.27 9.76
C GLU A 112 4.49 -19.95 9.20
N ILE A 113 4.98 -18.85 9.75
CA ILE A 113 4.68 -17.47 9.33
C ILE A 113 6.00 -16.86 8.86
N ASP A 114 6.23 -16.90 7.56
CA ASP A 114 7.48 -16.49 6.94
C ASP A 114 7.28 -15.24 6.05
N HIS A 115 8.06 -14.20 6.29
CA HIS A 115 7.99 -12.92 5.54
C HIS A 115 6.54 -12.45 5.33
N THR A 116 5.78 -12.36 6.42
CA THR A 116 4.33 -12.19 6.43
C THR A 116 3.90 -11.14 7.47
N ILE A 117 2.91 -10.35 7.12
CA ILE A 117 2.16 -9.54 8.08
C ILE A 117 0.83 -10.22 8.35
N ALA A 118 0.64 -10.64 9.59
CA ALA A 118 -0.60 -11.22 10.11
C ALA A 118 -1.20 -10.29 11.17
N SER A 119 -2.38 -9.77 10.95
CA SER A 119 -3.08 -8.92 11.90
C SER A 119 -4.52 -9.40 12.08
N ARG A 120 -4.91 -9.70 13.32
CA ARG A 120 -6.21 -10.27 13.65
C ARG A 120 -6.47 -11.58 12.90
N VAL A 121 -5.50 -12.46 12.90
CA VAL A 121 -5.61 -13.80 12.32
C VAL A 121 -5.94 -14.80 13.42
N VAL A 122 -6.99 -15.59 13.22
CA VAL A 122 -7.40 -16.65 14.11
C VAL A 122 -7.44 -17.95 13.32
N THR A 123 -6.51 -18.88 13.62
CA THR A 123 -6.41 -20.13 12.85
C THR A 123 -5.75 -21.25 13.66
N GLY A 124 -6.19 -22.50 13.42
CA GLY A 124 -5.53 -23.69 13.95
C GLY A 124 -4.16 -23.88 13.33
N LYS A 125 -4.03 -23.73 12.00
CA LYS A 125 -2.77 -23.89 11.29
C LYS A 125 -2.54 -22.77 10.28
N CYS A 126 -1.34 -22.23 10.27
CA CYS A 126 -0.94 -21.18 9.33
C CYS A 126 0.38 -21.54 8.65
N ASP A 127 0.33 -21.79 7.35
CA ASP A 127 1.50 -21.96 6.49
C ASP A 127 1.50 -20.81 5.48
N ALA A 128 2.02 -19.65 5.88
CA ALA A 128 2.04 -18.42 5.09
C ALA A 128 3.47 -18.01 4.78
N HIS A 129 3.81 -17.96 3.49
CA HIS A 129 5.17 -17.73 3.04
C HIS A 129 5.28 -16.58 2.06
N GLY A 130 6.32 -15.75 2.23
CA GLY A 130 6.83 -14.87 1.19
C GLY A 130 7.65 -15.62 0.14
N ALA A 131 7.97 -14.97 -0.97
CA ALA A 131 8.99 -15.48 -1.86
C ALA A 131 10.35 -15.39 -1.14
N SER A 132 11.03 -16.51 -1.03
CA SER A 132 12.39 -16.55 -0.49
C SER A 132 13.26 -15.55 -1.28
N ARG A 133 13.70 -14.49 -0.63
CA ARG A 133 14.77 -13.65 -1.16
C ARG A 133 16.03 -14.51 -1.13
N THR A 134 16.42 -15.08 -2.27
CA THR A 134 17.78 -15.54 -2.42
C THR A 134 18.65 -14.31 -2.19
N LEU A 135 19.28 -14.23 -1.03
CA LEU A 135 20.25 -13.18 -0.72
C LEU A 135 21.37 -13.36 -1.74
N VAL A 136 21.30 -12.62 -2.84
CA VAL A 136 22.46 -12.41 -3.68
C VAL A 136 23.45 -11.68 -2.77
N PRO A 137 24.59 -12.27 -2.41
CA PRO A 137 25.53 -11.63 -1.53
C PRO A 137 25.96 -10.33 -2.20
N VAL A 138 25.57 -9.19 -1.64
CA VAL A 138 26.09 -7.90 -2.04
C VAL A 138 27.58 -7.99 -1.73
N ARG A 139 28.41 -8.10 -2.78
CA ARG A 139 29.85 -8.01 -2.62
C ARG A 139 30.14 -6.72 -1.88
N PRO A 140 30.85 -6.75 -0.74
CA PRO A 140 31.21 -5.53 -0.05
C PRO A 140 32.02 -4.69 -1.05
N ARG A 141 31.54 -3.47 -1.34
CA ARG A 141 32.32 -2.49 -2.09
C ARG A 141 33.65 -2.37 -1.38
N SER A 142 34.73 -2.69 -2.09
CA SER A 142 36.09 -2.57 -1.64
C SER A 142 36.27 -1.15 -1.06
N ARG A 143 36.70 -1.13 0.19
CA ARG A 143 37.01 0.05 0.99
C ARG A 143 38.26 0.71 0.42
N GLY A 144 38.07 1.57 -0.59
CA GLY A 144 39.19 2.25 -1.25
C GLY A 144 38.72 3.57 -1.82
N GLU A 145 38.48 4.53 -0.92
CA GLU A 145 38.80 5.95 -1.13
C GLU A 145 38.34 6.74 0.09
N ARG A 146 39.28 6.86 1.04
CA ARG A 146 39.17 7.88 2.08
C ARG A 146 39.32 9.24 1.42
N ARG A 147 38.21 9.92 1.12
CA ARG A 147 38.28 11.36 0.89
C ARG A 147 38.49 12.05 2.25
N SER A 148 39.67 12.63 2.38
CA SER A 148 40.10 13.50 3.46
C SER A 148 39.04 14.57 3.74
N LEU A 149 38.45 14.51 4.95
CA LEU A 149 37.66 15.61 5.50
C LEU A 149 38.62 16.79 5.76
N ARG A 150 38.52 17.81 4.91
CA ARG A 150 39.12 19.12 5.21
C ARG A 150 38.25 19.77 6.29
N THR A 151 38.81 19.88 7.48
CA THR A 151 38.33 20.72 8.56
C THR A 151 38.25 22.17 8.10
N PHE A 152 37.09 22.77 8.13
CA PHE A 152 36.94 24.23 8.01
C PHE A 152 36.99 24.87 9.39
N PRO A 153 37.83 25.89 9.60
CA PRO A 153 37.87 26.62 10.85
C PRO A 153 36.75 27.65 10.91
N GLY A 154 36.18 27.77 12.10
CA GLY A 154 35.40 28.82 12.73
C GLY A 154 34.69 29.87 11.86
N VAL A 155 33.36 29.77 11.79
CA VAL A 155 32.50 30.87 11.28
C VAL A 155 31.81 31.54 12.47
N SER A 156 32.25 32.78 12.72
CA SER A 156 31.65 33.73 13.65
C SER A 156 30.27 34.19 13.13
N LEU A 157 29.26 34.09 13.97
CA LEU A 157 27.91 34.57 13.68
C LEU A 157 27.88 36.12 13.68
N ARG A 158 27.75 36.74 12.53
CA ARG A 158 27.30 38.13 12.36
C ARG A 158 25.92 38.14 11.74
N PRO A 159 25.03 39.07 12.16
CA PRO A 159 23.70 39.17 11.59
C PRO A 159 23.75 39.65 10.12
N PRO A 160 22.76 39.23 9.28
CA PRO A 160 22.78 39.53 7.86
C PRO A 160 22.46 41.00 7.57
N PRO A 161 23.12 41.62 6.56
CA PRO A 161 22.76 42.93 6.06
C PRO A 161 21.53 42.87 5.15
N ALA A 162 20.82 43.99 5.11
CA ALA A 162 19.58 44.19 4.37
C ALA A 162 19.66 43.77 2.88
N PHE A 163 18.63 43.07 2.44
CA PHE A 163 18.47 42.53 1.08
C PHE A 163 18.14 43.66 0.11
N ASN A 164 19.00 43.89 -0.87
CA ASN A 164 18.76 44.82 -1.97
C ASN A 164 18.73 44.01 -3.30
N PRO A 165 17.57 43.82 -3.94
CA PRO A 165 17.45 42.98 -5.14
C PRO A 165 17.88 43.75 -6.38
N ARG A 166 19.09 43.47 -6.91
CA ARG A 166 19.43 43.78 -8.30
C ARG A 166 19.11 42.59 -9.21
N PRO A 167 18.46 42.82 -10.38
CA PRO A 167 18.14 41.75 -11.28
C PRO A 167 19.41 41.18 -11.93
N ARG A 168 19.77 39.91 -11.64
CA ARG A 168 20.78 39.16 -12.40
C ARG A 168 20.12 38.60 -13.66
N ARG A 169 20.69 38.90 -14.81
CA ARG A 169 20.40 38.23 -16.08
C ARG A 169 20.76 36.76 -15.92
N LEU A 170 19.75 35.88 -16.03
CA LEU A 170 19.91 34.46 -16.14
C LEU A 170 20.46 34.12 -17.53
N SER A 171 21.72 33.71 -17.61
CA SER A 171 22.26 33.00 -18.76
C SER A 171 21.66 31.60 -18.78
N THR A 172 20.94 31.29 -19.85
CA THR A 172 20.36 29.96 -20.14
C THR A 172 21.46 28.92 -20.21
N PRO A 173 21.44 27.85 -19.39
CA PRO A 173 22.33 26.72 -19.60
C PRO A 173 21.88 25.95 -20.85
N LEU A 174 22.81 25.64 -21.75
CA LEU A 174 22.63 24.68 -22.83
C LEU A 174 22.20 23.34 -22.25
N LEU A 175 20.96 22.92 -22.52
CA LEU A 175 20.49 21.57 -22.26
C LEU A 175 21.24 20.60 -23.20
N THR A 176 22.22 19.89 -22.68
CA THR A 176 22.71 18.66 -23.30
C THR A 176 21.61 17.60 -23.22
N PRO A 177 21.25 16.93 -24.33
CA PRO A 177 20.28 15.85 -24.25
C PRO A 177 20.89 14.67 -23.50
N LEU A 178 20.38 14.41 -22.28
CA LEU A 178 20.61 13.16 -21.58
C LEU A 178 19.81 12.07 -22.30
N ASN A 179 20.44 11.42 -23.27
CA ASN A 179 19.99 10.15 -23.82
C ASN A 179 20.30 9.00 -22.82
N SER A 180 19.68 9.04 -21.68
CA SER A 180 19.52 7.86 -20.84
C SER A 180 18.05 7.45 -20.91
N THR A 181 17.76 6.47 -21.76
CA THR A 181 16.51 5.71 -21.68
C THR A 181 16.37 5.26 -20.24
N PRO A 182 15.28 5.63 -19.51
CA PRO A 182 15.08 5.11 -18.18
C PRO A 182 14.97 3.59 -18.33
N THR A 183 15.99 2.87 -17.86
CA THR A 183 15.89 1.44 -17.65
C THR A 183 14.82 1.28 -16.57
N PHE A 184 13.60 0.96 -17.00
CA PHE A 184 12.56 0.55 -16.06
C PHE A 184 13.14 -0.65 -15.31
N ALA A 185 13.58 -0.42 -14.09
CA ALA A 185 13.96 -1.49 -13.19
C ALA A 185 12.77 -2.47 -13.21
N ARG A 186 13.07 -3.73 -13.56
CA ARG A 186 12.08 -4.81 -13.58
C ARG A 186 11.38 -4.74 -12.22
N MET A 187 10.10 -4.38 -12.22
CA MET A 187 9.32 -4.27 -11.00
C MET A 187 9.36 -5.65 -10.35
N GLU A 188 10.16 -5.78 -9.30
CA GLU A 188 10.22 -7.01 -8.51
C GLU A 188 8.79 -7.26 -8.02
N ARG A 189 8.30 -8.48 -8.22
CA ARG A 189 6.97 -8.84 -7.73
C ARG A 189 6.98 -8.67 -6.21
N PRO A 190 5.97 -8.02 -5.63
CA PRO A 190 5.86 -7.95 -4.19
C PRO A 190 5.89 -9.38 -3.63
N SER A 191 6.75 -9.63 -2.66
CA SER A 191 6.91 -10.93 -2.03
C SER A 191 6.44 -10.84 -0.58
N GLY A 192 5.65 -11.81 -0.15
CA GLY A 192 5.15 -11.88 1.22
C GLY A 192 3.62 -11.96 1.30
N CYS A 193 3.12 -12.51 2.39
CA CYS A 193 1.69 -12.56 2.65
C CYS A 193 1.24 -11.37 3.50
N LEU A 194 0.06 -10.87 3.19
CA LEU A 194 -0.64 -9.88 3.99
C LEU A 194 -1.99 -10.47 4.41
N LEU A 195 -2.09 -10.86 5.67
CA LEU A 195 -3.26 -11.48 6.28
C LEU A 195 -3.88 -10.49 7.26
N ILE A 196 -5.06 -9.99 6.97
CA ILE A 196 -5.72 -8.99 7.80
C ILE A 196 -7.16 -9.41 8.10
N ASN A 197 -7.48 -9.57 9.38
CA ASN A 197 -8.80 -9.99 9.84
C ASN A 197 -9.27 -11.28 9.15
N VAL A 198 -8.55 -12.38 9.43
CA VAL A 198 -8.80 -13.70 8.82
C VAL A 198 -9.11 -14.71 9.91
N THR A 199 -10.23 -15.42 9.78
CA THR A 199 -10.56 -16.55 10.63
C THR A 199 -10.79 -17.78 9.75
N ALA A 200 -10.00 -18.83 9.96
CA ALA A 200 -10.06 -20.05 9.17
C ALA A 200 -9.52 -21.24 9.97
N ARG A 201 -9.96 -22.47 9.62
CA ARG A 201 -9.42 -23.71 10.23
C ARG A 201 -7.92 -23.86 9.97
N SER A 202 -7.54 -23.65 8.73
CA SER A 202 -6.15 -23.60 8.29
C SER A 202 -5.95 -22.61 7.17
N ILE A 203 -4.72 -22.10 7.03
CA ILE A 203 -4.33 -21.16 5.98
C ILE A 203 -3.07 -21.69 5.31
N LYS A 204 -3.12 -21.84 3.98
CA LYS A 204 -1.96 -22.12 3.14
C LYS A 204 -1.88 -21.11 2.02
N ALA A 205 -0.94 -20.20 2.11
CA ALA A 205 -0.84 -19.04 1.22
C ALA A 205 0.61 -18.70 0.86
N ARG A 206 0.83 -18.22 -0.36
CA ARG A 206 2.12 -17.71 -0.81
C ARG A 206 1.93 -16.41 -1.58
N ASN A 207 2.62 -15.37 -1.16
CA ASN A 207 2.55 -14.03 -1.77
C ASN A 207 1.12 -13.48 -1.89
N CYS A 208 0.23 -13.84 -0.98
CA CYS A 208 -1.19 -13.53 -1.04
C CYS A 208 -1.55 -12.29 -0.23
N VAL A 209 -2.65 -11.66 -0.63
CA VAL A 209 -3.34 -10.65 0.18
C VAL A 209 -4.71 -11.21 0.56
N ILE A 210 -4.92 -11.46 1.85
CA ILE A 210 -6.18 -11.98 2.39
C ILE A 210 -6.73 -10.95 3.36
N TYR A 211 -7.90 -10.45 3.06
CA TYR A 211 -8.48 -9.34 3.80
C TYR A 211 -9.93 -9.63 4.18
N ASN A 212 -10.23 -9.55 5.47
CA ASN A 212 -11.58 -9.70 6.01
C ASN A 212 -12.26 -11.00 5.54
N VAL A 213 -11.62 -12.16 5.81
CA VAL A 213 -12.07 -13.49 5.35
C VAL A 213 -12.43 -14.37 6.53
N VAL A 214 -13.61 -14.95 6.45
CA VAL A 214 -14.06 -16.08 7.27
C VAL A 214 -14.20 -17.29 6.37
N ASP A 215 -13.49 -18.36 6.67
CA ASP A 215 -13.54 -19.60 5.93
C ASP A 215 -13.83 -20.77 6.87
N ASP A 216 -15.06 -21.29 6.79
CA ASP A 216 -15.58 -22.40 7.61
C ASP A 216 -15.39 -23.78 6.95
N SER A 217 -14.71 -23.83 5.80
CA SER A 217 -14.45 -25.06 5.08
C SER A 217 -13.58 -26.05 5.88
N GLU A 218 -13.85 -27.33 5.75
CA GLU A 218 -13.06 -28.38 6.43
C GLU A 218 -11.63 -28.46 5.91
N ASP A 219 -11.43 -28.22 4.61
CA ASP A 219 -10.13 -28.23 3.95
C ASP A 219 -9.28 -27.00 4.30
N GLY A 220 -9.91 -25.95 4.84
CA GLY A 220 -9.29 -24.66 5.12
C GLY A 220 -8.95 -23.87 3.85
N LEU A 221 -8.27 -22.77 4.04
CA LEU A 221 -7.98 -21.78 3.02
C LEU A 221 -6.70 -22.11 2.27
N VAL A 222 -6.80 -22.65 1.07
CA VAL A 222 -5.66 -22.94 0.20
C VAL A 222 -5.69 -22.03 -1.02
N LEU A 223 -4.70 -21.16 -1.14
CA LEU A 223 -4.68 -20.13 -2.19
C LEU A 223 -3.53 -20.31 -3.17
N PRO A 224 -3.77 -20.03 -4.47
CA PRO A 224 -2.70 -19.94 -5.45
C PRO A 224 -1.76 -18.75 -5.16
N ASP A 225 -0.53 -18.85 -5.63
CA ASP A 225 0.47 -17.79 -5.48
C ASP A 225 -0.01 -16.44 -6.05
N GLY A 226 0.11 -15.38 -5.29
CA GLY A 226 -0.29 -14.04 -5.68
C GLY A 226 -1.79 -13.77 -5.65
N ALA A 227 -2.59 -14.64 -5.04
CA ALA A 227 -4.03 -14.43 -4.90
C ALA A 227 -4.37 -13.27 -3.97
N VAL A 228 -5.44 -12.59 -4.31
CA VAL A 228 -6.13 -11.64 -3.43
C VAL A 228 -7.50 -12.20 -3.10
N LEU A 229 -7.81 -12.35 -1.83
CA LEU A 229 -9.10 -12.87 -1.36
C LEU A 229 -9.72 -11.92 -0.34
N THR A 230 -11.00 -11.68 -0.49
CA THR A 230 -11.80 -10.93 0.48
C THR A 230 -13.21 -11.48 0.58
N ASN A 231 -13.83 -11.36 1.74
CA ASN A 231 -15.26 -11.55 1.86
C ASN A 231 -15.97 -10.21 1.70
N VAL A 232 -17.08 -10.23 0.99
CA VAL A 232 -17.89 -9.04 0.75
C VAL A 232 -19.32 -9.28 1.22
N PHE A 233 -19.93 -8.27 1.78
CA PHE A 233 -21.33 -8.28 2.10
C PHE A 233 -22.17 -8.13 0.83
N VAL A 234 -23.21 -8.93 0.71
CA VAL A 234 -24.20 -8.83 -0.39
C VAL A 234 -25.59 -8.85 0.24
N PRO A 235 -26.41 -7.80 0.05
CA PRO A 235 -27.74 -7.72 0.64
C PRO A 235 -28.60 -8.94 0.30
N GLY A 236 -29.32 -9.46 1.28
CA GLY A 236 -30.16 -10.65 1.13
C GLY A 236 -29.43 -11.99 1.11
N ARG A 237 -28.12 -12.00 1.38
CA ARG A 237 -27.34 -13.21 1.63
C ARG A 237 -27.13 -13.40 3.12
N GLU A 238 -27.31 -14.62 3.61
CA GLU A 238 -27.10 -14.98 5.02
C GLU A 238 -25.62 -15.03 5.40
N LYS A 239 -24.76 -15.33 4.43
CA LYS A 239 -23.31 -15.40 4.60
C LYS A 239 -22.59 -14.39 3.74
N LEU A 240 -21.41 -13.98 4.18
CA LEU A 240 -20.49 -13.22 3.36
C LEU A 240 -20.10 -13.99 2.11
N VAL A 241 -19.88 -13.28 1.01
CA VAL A 241 -19.54 -13.86 -0.29
C VAL A 241 -18.05 -13.69 -0.53
N GLN A 242 -17.35 -14.78 -0.83
CA GLN A 242 -15.94 -14.71 -1.21
C GLN A 242 -15.78 -14.07 -2.58
N SER A 243 -14.80 -13.18 -2.68
CA SER A 243 -14.42 -12.51 -3.93
C SER A 243 -12.90 -12.55 -4.07
N SER A 244 -12.42 -12.99 -5.22
CA SER A 244 -11.01 -13.19 -5.51
C SER A 244 -10.53 -12.40 -6.73
N SER A 245 -9.25 -12.04 -6.69
CA SER A 245 -8.49 -11.45 -7.78
C SER A 245 -7.02 -11.80 -7.61
N THR A 246 -6.13 -11.14 -8.34
CA THR A 246 -4.68 -11.25 -8.14
C THR A 246 -4.07 -9.90 -7.85
N THR A 247 -2.88 -9.90 -7.26
CA THR A 247 -2.12 -8.65 -6.98
C THR A 247 -1.71 -7.91 -8.25
N THR A 248 -1.77 -8.57 -9.40
CA THR A 248 -1.45 -7.98 -10.71
C THR A 248 -2.69 -7.44 -11.44
N ASP A 249 -3.89 -7.72 -10.94
CA ASP A 249 -5.12 -7.20 -11.52
C ASP A 249 -5.20 -5.69 -11.26
N GLY A 250 -5.43 -4.94 -12.33
CA GLY A 250 -5.60 -3.50 -12.27
C GLY A 250 -7.07 -3.08 -12.21
N GLY A 251 -7.32 -1.79 -12.09
CA GLY A 251 -8.68 -1.23 -12.06
C GLY A 251 -9.58 -1.62 -13.24
N LYS A 252 -9.01 -2.14 -14.33
CA LYS A 252 -9.78 -2.63 -15.49
C LYS A 252 -10.69 -3.81 -15.16
N VAL A 253 -10.34 -4.64 -14.17
CA VAL A 253 -11.16 -5.80 -13.76
C VAL A 253 -12.34 -5.42 -12.86
N PHE A 254 -12.44 -4.18 -12.40
CA PHE A 254 -13.53 -3.73 -11.54
C PHE A 254 -14.92 -4.05 -12.12
N LYS A 255 -15.09 -3.90 -13.44
CA LYS A 255 -16.34 -4.15 -14.15
C LYS A 255 -16.52 -5.58 -14.65
N VAL A 256 -15.47 -6.38 -14.59
CA VAL A 256 -15.44 -7.74 -15.12
C VAL A 256 -15.71 -8.74 -14.01
N ARG A 257 -16.60 -9.70 -14.26
CA ARG A 257 -16.77 -10.82 -13.34
C ARG A 257 -15.62 -11.81 -13.53
N LEU A 258 -14.69 -11.84 -12.58
CA LEU A 258 -13.61 -12.83 -12.57
C LEU A 258 -14.14 -14.19 -12.11
N THR A 259 -13.66 -15.27 -12.70
CA THR A 259 -13.94 -16.63 -12.20
C THR A 259 -13.03 -16.90 -10.99
N PRO A 260 -13.54 -17.43 -9.87
CA PRO A 260 -14.88 -18.01 -9.63
C PRO A 260 -15.89 -17.02 -9.02
N ASN A 261 -15.65 -15.72 -8.99
CA ASN A 261 -16.52 -14.77 -8.31
C ASN A 261 -17.97 -14.82 -8.82
N PRO A 262 -18.97 -14.81 -7.94
CA PRO A 262 -20.37 -14.78 -8.37
C PRO A 262 -20.79 -13.44 -8.98
N PHE A 263 -20.08 -12.36 -8.60
CA PHE A 263 -20.34 -10.99 -9.04
C PHE A 263 -19.05 -10.29 -9.47
N SER A 264 -19.15 -9.23 -10.28
CA SER A 264 -18.05 -8.26 -10.45
C SER A 264 -17.96 -7.33 -9.23
N PHE A 265 -16.80 -6.72 -9.01
CA PHE A 265 -16.65 -5.73 -7.94
C PHE A 265 -17.59 -4.53 -8.12
N GLU A 266 -17.82 -4.07 -9.36
CA GLU A 266 -18.83 -3.05 -9.67
C GLU A 266 -20.23 -3.51 -9.31
N GLY A 267 -20.56 -4.78 -9.57
CA GLY A 267 -21.85 -5.38 -9.21
C GLY A 267 -22.08 -5.36 -7.70
N VAL A 268 -21.10 -5.82 -6.92
CA VAL A 268 -21.14 -5.76 -5.46
C VAL A 268 -21.29 -4.32 -4.97
N TYR A 269 -20.50 -3.39 -5.50
CA TYR A 269 -20.60 -1.98 -5.15
C TYR A 269 -22.00 -1.41 -5.38
N LYS A 270 -22.60 -1.69 -6.53
CA LYS A 270 -23.96 -1.23 -6.85
C LYS A 270 -25.03 -1.82 -5.93
N MET A 271 -24.92 -3.09 -5.57
CA MET A 271 -25.84 -3.75 -4.63
C MET A 271 -25.75 -3.14 -3.22
N ASN A 272 -24.58 -2.65 -2.85
CA ASN A 272 -24.33 -2.11 -1.50
C ASN A 272 -24.55 -0.60 -1.35
N GLN A 273 -25.00 0.11 -2.39
CA GLN A 273 -25.19 1.58 -2.32
C GLN A 273 -26.18 2.03 -1.23
N SER A 274 -27.18 1.21 -0.91
CA SER A 274 -28.18 1.49 0.12
C SER A 274 -28.04 0.64 1.38
N THR A 275 -26.93 -0.11 1.49
CA THR A 275 -26.72 -1.00 2.65
C THR A 275 -26.36 -0.20 3.90
N ASP A 276 -26.96 -0.58 5.03
CA ASP A 276 -26.49 -0.09 6.32
C ASP A 276 -25.13 -0.70 6.65
N VAL A 277 -24.11 0.16 6.74
CA VAL A 277 -22.74 -0.23 7.06
C VAL A 277 -22.66 -0.98 8.42
N LYS A 278 -23.54 -0.65 9.37
CA LYS A 278 -23.59 -1.31 10.68
C LYS A 278 -24.06 -2.75 10.55
N GLU A 279 -25.03 -3.02 9.67
CA GLU A 279 -25.53 -4.37 9.41
C GLU A 279 -24.41 -5.23 8.78
N ALA A 280 -23.74 -4.71 7.75
CA ALA A 280 -22.62 -5.40 7.10
C ALA A 280 -21.48 -5.69 8.09
N TYR A 281 -21.14 -4.72 8.95
CA TYR A 281 -20.11 -4.89 9.97
C TYR A 281 -20.52 -5.94 11.02
N LYS A 282 -21.78 -5.92 11.46
CA LYS A 282 -22.29 -6.88 12.44
C LYS A 282 -22.22 -8.30 11.90
N LEU A 283 -22.71 -8.54 10.70
CA LEU A 283 -22.65 -9.86 10.06
C LEU A 283 -21.20 -10.38 9.95
N GLY A 284 -20.27 -9.51 9.55
CA GLY A 284 -18.85 -9.88 9.48
C GLY A 284 -18.27 -10.23 10.85
N ALA A 285 -18.53 -9.41 11.86
CA ALA A 285 -18.03 -9.63 13.23
C ALA A 285 -18.59 -10.91 13.84
N GLU A 286 -19.89 -11.18 13.65
CA GLU A 286 -20.54 -12.42 14.12
C GLU A 286 -19.93 -13.65 13.44
N ALA A 287 -19.74 -13.62 12.13
CA ALA A 287 -19.14 -14.74 11.41
C ALA A 287 -17.71 -15.07 11.91
N HIS A 288 -16.89 -14.06 12.16
CA HIS A 288 -15.55 -14.24 12.74
C HIS A 288 -15.62 -14.84 14.16
N ALA A 289 -16.51 -14.31 15.01
CA ALA A 289 -16.66 -14.76 16.39
C ALA A 289 -17.19 -16.19 16.48
N ASP A 290 -18.17 -16.54 15.65
CA ASP A 290 -18.77 -17.88 15.65
C ASP A 290 -17.75 -18.94 15.23
N LEU A 291 -16.99 -18.70 14.15
CA LEU A 291 -15.96 -19.61 13.72
C LEU A 291 -14.81 -19.69 14.74
N ALA A 292 -14.36 -18.58 15.31
CA ALA A 292 -13.34 -18.59 16.35
C ALA A 292 -13.76 -19.45 17.58
N LYS A 293 -15.03 -19.31 18.00
CA LYS A 293 -15.60 -20.10 19.09
C LYS A 293 -15.66 -21.60 18.74
N GLU A 294 -16.04 -21.95 17.50
CA GLU A 294 -16.05 -23.33 17.03
C GLU A 294 -14.65 -23.93 17.05
N LEU A 295 -13.64 -23.15 16.66
CA LEU A 295 -12.23 -23.52 16.69
C LEU A 295 -11.63 -23.57 18.11
N LYS A 296 -12.42 -23.23 19.14
CA LYS A 296 -12.02 -23.20 20.56
C LYS A 296 -10.85 -22.23 20.83
N PHE A 297 -10.99 -21.03 20.29
CA PHE A 297 -10.11 -19.90 20.56
C PHE A 297 -10.75 -18.92 21.54
#